data_65438a2dca1dd7356b4edd5537dcfac4
#
_entry.id   65438a2dca1dd7356b4edd5537dcfac4
#
_cell.length_a   1.000
_cell.length_b   1.000
_cell.length_c   1.000
_cell.angle_alpha   90.00
_cell.angle_beta   90.00
_cell.angle_gamma   90.00
#
_symmetry.space_group_name_H-M   'P 1'
#
loop_
_entity.id
_entity.type
_entity.pdbx_description
1 polymer ?
#
loop_
_entity_poly.entity_id
_entity_poly.type
_entity_poly.pdbx_seq_one_letter_code
_entity_poly.pdbx_strand_id
1 'polypeptide(L)'
;MTPAQIELDTFLRELRACTVCAAHLPLGPRPVVRGEISARLMITSQAPGTRVHETGLSFNDRSGDVLRSWLAVDRDAFYDEARIAIVPMGFCYPGRDKKGGDLPPRKECAPLWHARLLPLFPAVRLNLLVGSYAIDYYLKGATKRTMAATVRAWRDYLPRYFPLPHPSWRNVLWTRQNPWFEAEVLPELRARVRALLDD
;
A
#
# COMPACT_ATOMS: atom_id res chain seq x y z
N MET A 1 23.33 -9.38 10.07
CA MET A 1 22.24 -8.38 10.15
C MET A 1 22.81 -7.08 10.68
N THR A 2 22.45 -5.94 10.08
CA THR A 2 22.85 -4.61 10.56
C THR A 2 22.01 -4.20 11.77
N PRO A 3 22.48 -3.26 12.63
CA PRO A 3 21.68 -2.72 13.72
C PRO A 3 20.31 -2.19 13.27
N ALA A 4 20.25 -1.50 12.12
CA ALA A 4 18.99 -0.99 11.56
C ALA A 4 18.02 -2.12 11.16
N GLN A 5 18.51 -3.24 10.61
CA GLN A 5 17.66 -4.41 10.31
C GLN A 5 17.11 -5.04 11.60
N ILE A 6 17.92 -5.13 12.63
CA ILE A 6 17.49 -5.66 13.95
C ILE A 6 16.39 -4.77 14.55
N GLU A 7 16.51 -3.45 14.42
CA GLU A 7 15.51 -2.48 14.88
C GLU A 7 14.18 -2.66 14.13
N LEU A 8 14.22 -2.73 12.79
CA LEU A 8 13.04 -2.98 11.97
C LEU A 8 12.37 -4.31 12.34
N ASP A 9 13.13 -5.39 12.43
CA ASP A 9 12.60 -6.72 12.75
C ASP A 9 11.96 -6.76 14.15
N THR A 10 12.55 -6.04 15.11
CA THR A 10 11.99 -5.91 16.46
C THR A 10 10.67 -5.16 16.43
N PHE A 11 10.61 -4.05 15.70
CA PHE A 11 9.40 -3.27 15.51
C PHE A 11 8.31 -4.07 14.78
N LEU A 12 8.65 -4.79 13.73
CA LEU A 12 7.69 -5.63 13.00
C LEU A 12 7.15 -6.78 13.87
N ARG A 13 7.92 -7.31 14.79
CA ARG A 13 7.42 -8.30 15.78
C ARG A 13 6.41 -7.66 16.73
N GLU A 14 6.70 -6.47 17.26
CA GLU A 14 5.76 -5.71 18.10
C GLU A 14 4.44 -5.43 17.35
N LEU A 15 4.54 -4.95 16.10
CA LEU A 15 3.38 -4.67 15.26
C LEU A 15 2.57 -5.95 14.99
N ARG A 16 3.22 -7.06 14.65
CA ARG A 16 2.55 -8.34 14.36
C ARG A 16 1.86 -8.93 15.60
N ALA A 17 2.28 -8.56 16.79
CA ALA A 17 1.65 -8.94 18.06
C ALA A 17 0.49 -7.99 18.48
N CYS A 18 0.16 -6.98 17.68
CA CYS A 18 -0.85 -5.98 18.01
C CYS A 18 -2.26 -6.58 18.12
N THR A 19 -2.93 -6.31 19.23
CA THR A 19 -4.31 -6.74 19.52
C THR A 19 -5.29 -5.60 19.80
N VAL A 20 -4.88 -4.35 19.61
CA VAL A 20 -5.66 -3.12 19.95
C VAL A 20 -7.07 -3.14 19.39
N CYS A 21 -7.25 -3.67 18.17
CA CYS A 21 -8.55 -3.74 17.50
C CYS A 21 -9.24 -5.11 17.63
N ALA A 22 -8.76 -6.05 18.46
CA ALA A 22 -9.23 -7.44 18.49
C ALA A 22 -10.76 -7.56 18.61
N ALA A 23 -11.39 -6.76 19.47
CA ALA A 23 -12.85 -6.77 19.68
C ALA A 23 -13.67 -6.32 18.45
N HIS A 24 -13.01 -5.74 17.43
CA HIS A 24 -13.66 -5.20 16.24
C HIS A 24 -13.28 -5.96 14.95
N LEU A 25 -12.50 -7.02 15.06
CA LEU A 25 -12.01 -7.79 13.92
C LEU A 25 -12.72 -9.16 13.87
N PRO A 26 -13.54 -9.42 12.84
CA PRO A 26 -14.41 -10.61 12.82
C PRO A 26 -13.63 -11.93 12.77
N LEU A 27 -12.39 -11.90 12.27
CA LEU A 27 -11.49 -13.07 12.19
C LEU A 27 -10.30 -12.96 13.17
N GLY A 28 -10.38 -12.02 14.11
CA GLY A 28 -9.30 -11.75 15.05
C GLY A 28 -8.14 -10.94 14.46
N PRO A 29 -7.17 -10.54 15.30
CA PRO A 29 -6.00 -9.78 14.88
C PRO A 29 -5.02 -10.68 14.13
N ARG A 30 -4.63 -10.25 12.93
CA ARG A 30 -3.57 -10.82 12.12
C ARG A 30 -2.92 -9.71 11.29
N PRO A 31 -2.01 -8.93 11.88
CA PRO A 31 -1.35 -7.86 11.15
C PRO A 31 -0.48 -8.40 10.01
N VAL A 32 -0.65 -7.84 8.81
CA VAL A 32 0.10 -8.18 7.60
C VAL A 32 0.90 -6.96 7.15
N VAL A 33 2.22 -7.10 7.17
CA VAL A 33 3.19 -6.08 6.77
C VAL A 33 4.46 -6.76 6.27
N ARG A 34 5.12 -6.18 5.26
CA ARG A 34 6.30 -6.75 4.63
C ARG A 34 7.30 -5.65 4.27
N GLY A 35 8.58 -6.00 4.28
CA GLY A 35 9.68 -5.17 3.79
C GLY A 35 10.93 -5.27 4.63
N GLU A 36 12.06 -4.93 4.02
CA GLU A 36 13.38 -4.83 4.62
C GLU A 36 13.91 -3.40 4.52
N ILE A 37 14.97 -3.09 5.27
CA ILE A 37 15.58 -1.74 5.29
C ILE A 37 16.11 -1.28 3.93
N SER A 38 16.41 -2.22 3.03
CA SER A 38 16.91 -1.97 1.67
C SER A 38 15.81 -1.63 0.68
N ALA A 39 14.53 -1.85 1.02
CA ALA A 39 13.40 -1.59 0.13
C ALA A 39 13.38 -0.13 -0.34
N ARG A 40 13.40 0.09 -1.65
CA ARG A 40 13.40 1.43 -2.25
C ARG A 40 12.02 1.90 -2.66
N LEU A 41 11.10 0.97 -2.90
CA LEU A 41 9.70 1.23 -3.19
C LEU A 41 8.83 0.82 -2.01
N MET A 42 7.90 1.68 -1.62
CA MET A 42 6.87 1.32 -0.65
C MET A 42 5.49 1.33 -1.33
N ILE A 43 4.63 0.40 -0.94
CA ILE A 43 3.23 0.37 -1.35
C ILE A 43 2.37 0.52 -0.12
N THR A 44 1.66 1.64 -0.03
CA THR A 44 0.69 1.88 1.03
C THR A 44 -0.72 1.75 0.46
N SER A 45 -1.47 0.76 0.97
CA SER A 45 -2.82 0.44 0.51
C SER A 45 -3.85 0.57 1.64
N GLN A 46 -5.08 0.12 1.43
CA GLN A 46 -6.16 0.23 2.41
C GLN A 46 -5.95 -0.67 3.65
N ALA A 47 -6.27 -1.95 3.54
CA ALA A 47 -6.18 -2.97 4.58
C ALA A 47 -6.22 -4.36 3.94
N PRO A 48 -5.80 -5.43 4.65
CA PRO A 48 -5.96 -6.80 4.18
C PRO A 48 -7.42 -7.15 3.86
N GLY A 49 -7.66 -7.80 2.72
CA GLY A 49 -8.92 -8.47 2.45
C GLY A 49 -8.95 -9.88 3.06
N THR A 50 -10.06 -10.62 2.90
CA THR A 50 -10.25 -11.97 3.45
C THR A 50 -9.10 -12.91 3.04
N ARG A 51 -8.77 -12.96 1.73
CA ARG A 51 -7.71 -13.85 1.23
C ARG A 51 -6.33 -13.47 1.75
N VAL A 52 -6.06 -12.19 1.93
CA VAL A 52 -4.81 -11.72 2.55
C VAL A 52 -4.75 -12.12 4.02
N HIS A 53 -5.87 -12.01 4.75
CA HIS A 53 -5.97 -12.49 6.12
C HIS A 53 -5.68 -14.01 6.21
N GLU A 54 -6.26 -14.82 5.32
CA GLU A 54 -6.08 -16.27 5.30
C GLU A 54 -4.63 -16.70 5.00
N THR A 55 -3.99 -16.02 4.04
CA THR A 55 -2.67 -16.42 3.54
C THR A 55 -1.51 -15.69 4.18
N GLY A 56 -1.75 -14.53 4.81
CA GLY A 56 -0.69 -13.64 5.31
C GLY A 56 0.09 -12.92 4.20
N LEU A 57 -0.35 -13.02 2.94
CA LEU A 57 0.35 -12.46 1.79
C LEU A 57 -0.44 -11.30 1.18
N SER A 58 0.08 -10.08 1.31
CA SER A 58 -0.52 -8.86 0.76
C SER A 58 -0.71 -8.95 -0.74
N PHE A 59 -1.85 -8.43 -1.25
CA PHE A 59 -2.15 -8.44 -2.68
C PHE A 59 -2.13 -9.84 -3.34
N ASN A 60 -2.45 -10.88 -2.57
CA ASN A 60 -2.58 -12.25 -3.10
C ASN A 60 -4.00 -12.51 -3.63
N ASP A 61 -4.49 -11.60 -4.45
CA ASP A 61 -5.82 -11.60 -5.05
C ASP A 61 -5.79 -10.89 -6.42
N ARG A 62 -6.99 -10.76 -7.04
CA ARG A 62 -7.13 -10.08 -8.35
C ARG A 62 -6.65 -8.62 -8.33
N SER A 63 -6.80 -7.93 -7.21
CA SER A 63 -6.29 -6.54 -7.08
C SER A 63 -4.76 -6.52 -7.17
N GLY A 64 -4.12 -7.52 -6.60
CA GLY A 64 -2.67 -7.70 -6.72
C GLY A 64 -2.22 -7.99 -8.16
N ASP A 65 -2.97 -8.80 -8.91
CA ASP A 65 -2.66 -9.06 -10.32
C ASP A 65 -2.73 -7.75 -11.14
N VAL A 66 -3.76 -6.95 -10.91
CA VAL A 66 -3.91 -5.63 -11.56
C VAL A 66 -2.78 -4.68 -11.16
N LEU A 67 -2.44 -4.61 -9.86
CA LEU A 67 -1.36 -3.74 -9.40
C LEU A 67 -0.02 -4.13 -10.02
N ARG A 68 0.34 -5.41 -10.02
CA ARG A 68 1.57 -5.89 -10.69
C ARG A 68 1.62 -5.54 -12.17
N SER A 69 0.48 -5.67 -12.87
CA SER A 69 0.36 -5.24 -14.27
C SER A 69 0.58 -3.74 -14.45
N TRP A 70 0.05 -2.90 -13.54
CA TRP A 70 0.29 -1.45 -13.57
C TRP A 70 1.76 -1.10 -13.36
N LEU A 71 2.42 -1.81 -12.44
CA LEU A 71 3.84 -1.60 -12.13
C LEU A 71 4.78 -2.22 -13.17
N ALA A 72 4.28 -3.10 -14.03
CA ALA A 72 5.05 -3.94 -14.96
C ALA A 72 6.12 -4.77 -14.22
N VAL A 73 5.76 -5.35 -13.07
CA VAL A 73 6.63 -6.24 -12.28
C VAL A 73 6.02 -7.64 -12.21
N ASP A 74 6.86 -8.66 -12.22
CA ASP A 74 6.43 -10.02 -11.99
C ASP A 74 6.13 -10.29 -10.51
N ARG A 75 5.68 -11.51 -10.21
CA ARG A 75 5.30 -11.88 -8.85
C ARG A 75 6.50 -11.93 -7.91
N ASP A 76 7.64 -12.41 -8.38
CA ASP A 76 8.84 -12.60 -7.55
C ASP A 76 9.42 -11.24 -7.18
N ALA A 77 9.60 -10.33 -8.12
CA ALA A 77 10.03 -8.96 -7.86
C ALA A 77 9.05 -8.20 -6.96
N PHE A 78 7.73 -8.42 -7.11
CA PHE A 78 6.71 -7.76 -6.28
C PHE A 78 6.77 -8.18 -4.81
N TYR A 79 7.17 -9.42 -4.52
CA TYR A 79 7.26 -9.96 -3.17
C TYR A 79 8.69 -10.01 -2.62
N ASP A 80 9.66 -9.48 -3.34
CA ASP A 80 11.03 -9.31 -2.84
C ASP A 80 11.03 -8.16 -1.81
N GLU A 81 11.13 -8.52 -0.52
CA GLU A 81 11.08 -7.58 0.61
C GLU A 81 12.30 -6.64 0.64
N ALA A 82 13.41 -7.05 0.03
CA ALA A 82 14.59 -6.20 -0.11
C ALA A 82 14.39 -5.05 -1.10
N ARG A 83 13.39 -5.15 -1.97
CA ARG A 83 13.10 -4.18 -3.04
C ARG A 83 11.80 -3.42 -2.81
N ILE A 84 10.74 -4.10 -2.32
CA ILE A 84 9.39 -3.54 -2.16
C ILE A 84 8.87 -3.79 -0.75
N ALA A 85 8.61 -2.72 -0.01
CA ALA A 85 7.88 -2.75 1.26
C ALA A 85 6.37 -2.59 1.02
N ILE A 86 5.53 -3.39 1.70
CA ILE A 86 4.08 -3.29 1.64
C ILE A 86 3.55 -2.97 3.04
N VAL A 87 3.06 -1.74 3.20
CA VAL A 87 2.65 -1.15 4.48
C VAL A 87 1.22 -0.61 4.34
N PRO A 88 0.17 -1.43 4.58
CA PRO A 88 -1.22 -0.97 4.45
C PRO A 88 -1.60 0.00 5.56
N MET A 89 -2.62 0.86 5.33
CA MET A 89 -3.16 1.82 6.30
C MET A 89 -3.72 1.14 7.55
N GLY A 90 -4.35 -0.03 7.38
CA GLY A 90 -4.74 -0.94 8.45
C GLY A 90 -4.05 -2.28 8.25
N PHE A 91 -3.41 -2.82 9.27
CA PHE A 91 -2.63 -4.06 9.14
C PHE A 91 -3.47 -5.33 9.25
N CYS A 92 -4.69 -5.25 9.79
CA CYS A 92 -5.59 -6.39 9.95
C CYS A 92 -6.81 -6.29 9.04
N TYR A 93 -7.41 -7.43 8.72
CA TYR A 93 -8.67 -7.51 7.98
C TYR A 93 -9.82 -6.92 8.82
N PRO A 94 -10.48 -5.84 8.36
CA PRO A 94 -11.49 -5.14 9.15
C PRO A 94 -12.89 -5.76 9.06
N GLY A 95 -13.10 -6.73 8.18
CA GLY A 95 -14.41 -7.31 7.87
C GLY A 95 -15.02 -6.79 6.57
N ARG A 96 -16.28 -7.18 6.33
CA ARG A 96 -17.09 -6.77 5.18
C ARG A 96 -18.35 -6.03 5.61
N ASP A 97 -18.80 -5.13 4.79
CA ASP A 97 -20.10 -4.50 4.92
C ASP A 97 -21.23 -5.43 4.44
N LYS A 98 -22.49 -5.00 4.64
CA LYS A 98 -23.68 -5.76 4.22
C LYS A 98 -23.80 -5.93 2.69
N LYS A 99 -23.04 -5.14 1.91
CA LYS A 99 -23.00 -5.20 0.43
C LYS A 99 -21.80 -6.00 -0.09
N GLY A 100 -21.05 -6.65 0.82
CA GLY A 100 -19.89 -7.49 0.49
C GLY A 100 -18.62 -6.70 0.16
N GLY A 101 -18.58 -5.39 0.44
CA GLY A 101 -17.38 -4.58 0.35
C GLY A 101 -16.52 -4.71 1.61
N ASP A 102 -15.20 -4.62 1.45
CA ASP A 102 -14.34 -4.57 2.62
C ASP A 102 -14.57 -3.27 3.39
N LEU A 103 -14.66 -3.38 4.72
CA LEU A 103 -14.77 -2.24 5.60
C LEU A 103 -13.51 -1.36 5.52
N PRO A 104 -13.61 -0.07 5.91
CA PRO A 104 -12.44 0.81 5.99
C PRO A 104 -11.40 0.27 6.98
N PRO A 105 -10.11 0.60 6.80
CA PRO A 105 -9.08 0.30 7.78
C PRO A 105 -9.47 0.89 9.14
N ARG A 106 -9.13 0.20 10.22
CA ARG A 106 -9.36 0.71 11.57
C ARG A 106 -8.64 2.04 11.74
N LYS A 107 -9.38 3.06 12.18
CA LYS A 107 -8.87 4.45 12.31
C LYS A 107 -7.73 4.60 13.31
N GLU A 108 -7.64 3.69 14.28
CA GLU A 108 -6.60 3.67 15.30
C GLU A 108 -5.25 3.20 14.75
N CYS A 109 -5.27 2.41 13.66
CA CYS A 109 -4.12 1.64 13.19
C CYS A 109 -2.99 2.55 12.66
N ALA A 110 -3.28 3.41 11.69
CA ALA A 110 -2.28 4.26 11.08
C ALA A 110 -1.66 5.28 12.06
N PRO A 111 -2.42 6.00 12.90
CA PRO A 111 -1.83 6.89 13.91
C PRO A 111 -0.92 6.17 14.90
N LEU A 112 -1.25 4.94 15.26
CA LEU A 112 -0.46 4.16 16.23
C LEU A 112 0.89 3.70 15.63
N TRP A 113 0.91 3.33 14.34
CA TRP A 113 2.03 2.59 13.78
C TRP A 113 2.83 3.34 12.72
N HIS A 114 2.19 4.07 11.80
CA HIS A 114 2.86 4.59 10.61
C HIS A 114 3.97 5.58 10.91
N ALA A 115 3.74 6.51 11.84
CA ALA A 115 4.75 7.52 12.21
C ALA A 115 6.05 6.90 12.78
N ARG A 116 5.91 5.74 13.46
CA ARG A 116 7.04 4.99 14.03
C ARG A 116 7.68 4.05 13.00
N LEU A 117 6.88 3.46 12.11
CA LEU A 117 7.32 2.45 11.14
C LEU A 117 8.07 3.06 9.95
N LEU A 118 7.57 4.18 9.40
CA LEU A 118 8.13 4.75 8.17
C LEU A 118 9.62 5.10 8.27
N PRO A 119 10.13 5.69 9.37
CA PRO A 119 11.55 5.99 9.50
C PRO A 119 12.46 4.73 9.48
N LEU A 120 11.89 3.56 9.75
CA LEU A 120 12.62 2.29 9.74
C LEU A 120 12.85 1.72 8.33
N PHE A 121 12.34 2.40 7.30
CA PHE A 121 12.61 2.12 5.89
C PHE A 121 13.45 3.23 5.24
N PRO A 122 14.73 3.39 5.63
CA PRO A 122 15.55 4.54 5.24
C PRO A 122 15.88 4.60 3.74
N ALA A 123 15.83 3.46 3.05
CA ALA A 123 16.12 3.38 1.62
C ALA A 123 14.91 3.72 0.74
N VAL A 124 13.69 3.83 1.29
CA VAL A 124 12.49 4.12 0.50
C VAL A 124 12.57 5.51 -0.13
N ARG A 125 12.53 5.54 -1.46
CA ARG A 125 12.56 6.77 -2.27
C ARG A 125 11.20 7.17 -2.81
N LEU A 126 10.29 6.19 -3.00
CA LEU A 126 8.95 6.43 -3.52
C LEU A 126 7.94 5.59 -2.76
N ASN A 127 6.84 6.20 -2.31
CA ASN A 127 5.70 5.51 -1.73
C ASN A 127 4.49 5.63 -2.67
N LEU A 128 4.00 4.49 -3.17
CA LEU A 128 2.78 4.40 -3.95
C LEU A 128 1.58 4.42 -3.01
N LEU A 129 0.76 5.45 -3.11
CA LEU A 129 -0.45 5.62 -2.30
C LEU A 129 -1.65 5.02 -3.05
N VAL A 130 -2.02 3.79 -2.70
CA VAL A 130 -3.00 2.98 -3.44
C VAL A 130 -4.38 3.09 -2.80
N GLY A 131 -5.26 3.89 -3.42
CA GLY A 131 -6.63 4.14 -2.97
C GLY A 131 -6.77 5.32 -2.01
N SER A 132 -8.02 5.74 -1.76
CA SER A 132 -8.35 6.97 -1.05
C SER A 132 -7.77 7.03 0.36
N TYR A 133 -7.82 5.95 1.13
CA TYR A 133 -7.35 5.96 2.53
C TYR A 133 -5.87 6.32 2.65
N ALA A 134 -5.02 5.79 1.77
CA ALA A 134 -3.60 6.14 1.75
C ALA A 134 -3.39 7.57 1.24
N ILE A 135 -4.08 7.95 0.17
CA ILE A 135 -4.03 9.29 -0.41
C ILE A 135 -4.44 10.36 0.62
N ASP A 136 -5.60 10.17 1.27
CA ASP A 136 -6.13 11.15 2.22
C ASP A 136 -5.25 11.30 3.47
N TYR A 137 -4.63 10.21 3.91
CA TYR A 137 -3.75 10.25 5.08
C TYR A 137 -2.42 10.94 4.78
N TYR A 138 -1.74 10.54 3.69
CA TYR A 138 -0.40 11.05 3.41
C TYR A 138 -0.37 12.37 2.67
N LEU A 139 -1.42 12.70 1.91
CA LEU A 139 -1.56 13.95 1.18
C LEU A 139 -2.56 14.91 1.84
N LYS A 140 -2.80 14.76 3.15
CA LYS A 140 -3.73 15.60 3.91
C LYS A 140 -3.47 17.08 3.66
N GLY A 141 -4.49 17.81 3.17
CA GLY A 141 -4.40 19.23 2.83
C GLY A 141 -3.77 19.53 1.46
N ALA A 142 -3.21 18.53 0.76
CA ALA A 142 -2.63 18.68 -0.57
C ALA A 142 -3.39 17.94 -1.68
N THR A 143 -4.43 17.16 -1.33
CA THR A 143 -5.28 16.47 -2.30
C THR A 143 -6.04 17.47 -3.18
N LYS A 144 -6.28 17.12 -4.44
CA LYS A 144 -7.18 17.88 -5.31
C LYS A 144 -8.64 17.53 -4.97
N ARG A 145 -9.59 18.24 -5.58
CA ARG A 145 -11.04 18.12 -5.31
C ARG A 145 -11.59 16.69 -5.47
N THR A 146 -11.01 15.90 -6.35
CA THR A 146 -11.41 14.50 -6.59
C THR A 146 -10.20 13.58 -6.62
N MET A 147 -10.42 12.26 -6.40
CA MET A 147 -9.38 11.25 -6.54
C MET A 147 -8.77 11.29 -7.95
N ALA A 148 -9.60 11.38 -9.00
CA ALA A 148 -9.12 11.45 -10.38
C ALA A 148 -8.20 12.65 -10.60
N ALA A 149 -8.57 13.83 -10.10
CA ALA A 149 -7.74 15.02 -10.19
C ALA A 149 -6.42 14.87 -9.39
N THR A 150 -6.47 14.25 -8.20
CA THR A 150 -5.27 13.96 -7.41
C THR A 150 -4.34 12.99 -8.13
N VAL A 151 -4.87 11.89 -8.68
CA VAL A 151 -4.09 10.93 -9.47
C VAL A 151 -3.50 11.59 -10.71
N ARG A 152 -4.25 12.43 -11.42
CA ARG A 152 -3.75 13.14 -12.60
C ARG A 152 -2.66 14.14 -12.29
N ALA A 153 -2.69 14.73 -11.09
CA ALA A 153 -1.67 15.67 -10.58
C ALA A 153 -0.50 14.96 -9.87
N TRP A 154 -0.24 13.68 -10.16
CA TRP A 154 0.78 12.88 -9.47
C TRP A 154 2.17 13.54 -9.41
N ARG A 155 2.52 14.38 -10.39
CA ARG A 155 3.80 15.09 -10.44
C ARG A 155 3.99 16.07 -9.28
N ASP A 156 2.89 16.62 -8.74
CA ASP A 156 2.91 17.57 -7.62
C ASP A 156 3.37 16.90 -6.30
N TYR A 157 3.34 15.57 -6.23
CA TYR A 157 3.65 14.81 -5.01
C TYR A 157 5.01 14.12 -5.05
N LEU A 158 5.71 14.21 -6.17
CA LEU A 158 7.07 13.68 -6.31
C LEU A 158 8.09 14.51 -5.52
N PRO A 159 9.23 13.91 -5.18
CA PRO A 159 9.64 12.52 -5.46
C PRO A 159 9.09 11.48 -4.48
N ARG A 160 8.40 11.92 -3.42
CA ARG A 160 8.09 11.10 -2.26
C ARG A 160 6.86 10.20 -2.44
N TYR A 161 5.82 10.71 -3.10
CA TYR A 161 4.54 10.04 -3.22
C TYR A 161 4.08 9.92 -4.67
N PHE A 162 3.37 8.82 -4.97
CA PHE A 162 2.70 8.61 -6.24
C PHE A 162 1.28 8.09 -5.97
N PRO A 163 0.25 8.93 -6.10
CA PRO A 163 -1.13 8.52 -5.85
C PRO A 163 -1.68 7.66 -6.98
N LEU A 164 -2.34 6.55 -6.62
CA LEU A 164 -2.97 5.60 -7.53
C LEU A 164 -4.40 5.31 -7.10
N PRO A 165 -5.33 5.03 -8.01
CA PRO A 165 -6.62 4.47 -7.65
C PRO A 165 -6.42 3.08 -7.05
N HIS A 166 -7.41 2.56 -6.30
CA HIS A 166 -7.34 1.18 -5.83
C HIS A 166 -7.51 0.22 -7.02
N PRO A 167 -6.66 -0.82 -7.17
CA PRO A 167 -6.67 -1.74 -8.32
C PRO A 167 -7.79 -2.79 -8.24
N SER A 168 -8.95 -2.46 -7.72
CA SER A 168 -10.09 -3.35 -7.61
C SER A 168 -10.90 -3.40 -8.90
N TRP A 169 -11.63 -4.51 -9.10
CA TRP A 169 -12.56 -4.65 -10.22
C TRP A 169 -13.61 -3.52 -10.28
N ARG A 170 -13.94 -2.91 -9.15
CA ARG A 170 -14.88 -1.78 -9.07
C ARG A 170 -14.34 -0.53 -9.80
N ASN A 171 -13.05 -0.43 -9.99
CA ASN A 171 -12.40 0.69 -10.67
C ASN A 171 -12.18 0.44 -12.16
N VAL A 172 -12.64 -0.68 -12.73
CA VAL A 172 -12.61 -0.91 -14.19
C VAL A 172 -13.38 0.18 -14.94
N LEU A 173 -14.56 0.56 -14.42
CA LEU A 173 -15.34 1.65 -15.00
C LEU A 173 -14.61 3.00 -14.88
N TRP A 174 -13.97 3.24 -13.73
CA TRP A 174 -13.16 4.44 -13.51
C TRP A 174 -12.01 4.53 -14.52
N THR A 175 -11.28 3.45 -14.75
CA THR A 175 -10.18 3.41 -15.73
C THR A 175 -10.69 3.71 -17.15
N ARG A 176 -11.83 3.13 -17.54
CA ARG A 176 -12.46 3.42 -18.84
C ARG A 176 -12.88 4.89 -18.99
N GLN A 177 -13.34 5.52 -17.93
CA GLN A 177 -13.71 6.93 -17.90
C GLN A 177 -12.49 7.86 -17.85
N ASN A 178 -11.31 7.34 -17.54
CA ASN A 178 -10.08 8.09 -17.38
C ASN A 178 -8.94 7.49 -18.25
N PRO A 179 -9.06 7.48 -19.58
CA PRO A 179 -8.10 6.82 -20.48
C PRO A 179 -6.67 7.40 -20.36
N TRP A 180 -6.54 8.65 -19.91
CA TRP A 180 -5.26 9.28 -19.59
C TRP A 180 -4.46 8.51 -18.53
N PHE A 181 -5.12 7.74 -17.66
CA PHE A 181 -4.44 6.95 -16.65
C PHE A 181 -3.52 5.89 -17.28
N GLU A 182 -4.04 5.15 -18.26
CA GLU A 182 -3.25 4.15 -18.98
C GLU A 182 -2.26 4.79 -19.95
N ALA A 183 -2.65 5.89 -20.61
CA ALA A 183 -1.85 6.52 -21.65
C ALA A 183 -0.71 7.40 -21.09
N GLU A 184 -0.91 8.07 -19.96
CA GLU A 184 0.03 9.06 -19.43
C GLU A 184 0.65 8.64 -18.09
N VAL A 185 -0.16 8.06 -17.16
CA VAL A 185 0.29 7.80 -15.78
C VAL A 185 1.05 6.48 -15.69
N LEU A 186 0.51 5.39 -16.27
CA LEU A 186 1.16 4.08 -16.17
C LEU A 186 2.54 4.01 -16.82
N PRO A 187 2.82 4.61 -17.98
CA PRO A 187 4.18 4.62 -18.53
C PRO A 187 5.20 5.27 -17.60
N GLU A 188 4.85 6.40 -16.99
CA GLU A 188 5.70 7.11 -16.03
C GLU A 188 5.90 6.34 -14.73
N LEU A 189 4.83 5.73 -14.22
CA LEU A 189 4.89 4.87 -13.04
C LEU A 189 5.87 3.70 -13.28
N ARG A 190 5.73 3.01 -14.41
CA ARG A 190 6.59 1.88 -14.79
C ARG A 190 8.06 2.27 -14.93
N ALA A 191 8.33 3.41 -15.58
CA ALA A 191 9.69 3.92 -15.70
C ALA A 191 10.35 4.17 -14.34
N ARG A 192 9.61 4.79 -13.40
CA ARG A 192 10.09 5.07 -12.04
C ARG A 192 10.28 3.80 -11.22
N VAL A 193 9.32 2.88 -11.27
CA VAL A 193 9.42 1.60 -10.58
C VAL A 193 10.63 0.82 -11.09
N ARG A 194 10.82 0.72 -12.39
CA ARG A 194 11.99 0.06 -12.99
C ARG A 194 13.28 0.68 -12.49
N ALA A 195 13.43 2.00 -12.58
CA ALA A 195 14.64 2.70 -12.11
C ALA A 195 14.95 2.43 -10.63
N LEU A 196 13.94 2.28 -9.78
CA LEU A 196 14.12 1.98 -8.35
C LEU A 196 14.47 0.52 -8.08
N LEU A 197 13.99 -0.39 -8.92
CA LEU A 197 14.22 -1.83 -8.74
C LEU A 197 15.50 -2.32 -9.43
N ASP A 198 16.01 -1.63 -10.44
CA ASP A 198 17.23 -1.98 -11.16
C ASP A 198 18.50 -1.37 -10.52
N ASP A 199 18.37 -0.33 -9.67
CA ASP A 199 19.45 0.23 -8.86
C ASP A 199 19.87 -0.70 -7.71
#